data_a2ee2fa21e38c89e201d2b317f31bf3e
#
_entry.id   a2ee2fa21e38c89e201d2b317f31bf3e
#
_cell.length_a   1.000
_cell.length_b   1.000
_cell.length_c   1.000
_cell.angle_alpha   90.00
_cell.angle_beta   90.00
_cell.angle_gamma   90.00
#
_symmetry.space_group_name_H-M   'P 1'
#
loop_
_entity.id
_entity.type
_entity.pdbx_description
1 polymer ?
#
loop_
_entity_poly.entity_id
_entity_poly.type
_entity_poly.pdbx_seq_one_letter_code
_entity_poly.pdbx_strand_id
1 'polypeptide(L)'
;WNMGKKISVDSSTMMNKGLEIIEAKLLFNINIDNIKALIHRQSKIHAFIEFFDGTIISHMSNPDMKIPISYAITYPERIYNSISNGFLYDSFSFETVPHNKFPCYWLARNVAEIGQNTGLILNAANEISVEYFLEDKISYLDIPNVIEDILETSKIVEHDNIDTIVENDLEIRKLTRDLIKTKYL
;
A
#
# COMPACT_ATOMS: atom_id res chain seq x y z
N TRP A 1 15.92 -2.99 -2.47
CA TRP A 1 16.12 -2.81 -1.03
C TRP A 1 16.08 -4.15 -0.32
N ASN A 2 16.89 -4.30 0.72
CA ASN A 2 16.80 -5.45 1.60
C ASN A 2 15.70 -5.20 2.65
N MET A 3 14.52 -5.78 2.42
CA MET A 3 13.33 -5.62 3.25
C MET A 3 12.83 -6.98 3.75
N GLY A 4 11.91 -6.98 4.71
CA GLY A 4 11.24 -8.19 5.14
C GLY A 4 10.47 -8.88 3.99
N LYS A 5 10.20 -10.18 4.13
CA LYS A 5 9.59 -10.99 3.06
C LYS A 5 8.22 -10.45 2.62
N LYS A 6 7.32 -10.14 3.57
CA LYS A 6 5.98 -9.64 3.26
C LYS A 6 6.03 -8.34 2.46
N ILE A 7 6.77 -7.33 2.93
CA ILE A 7 6.83 -6.02 2.25
C ILE A 7 7.51 -6.11 0.89
N SER A 8 8.40 -7.10 0.67
CA SER A 8 8.99 -7.34 -0.66
C SER A 8 7.93 -7.82 -1.66
N VAL A 9 7.00 -8.68 -1.23
CA VAL A 9 5.87 -9.11 -2.05
C VAL A 9 4.90 -7.95 -2.28
N ASP A 10 4.50 -7.23 -1.23
CA ASP A 10 3.59 -6.08 -1.33
C ASP A 10 4.15 -4.95 -2.22
N SER A 11 5.47 -4.76 -2.23
CA SER A 11 6.12 -3.82 -3.15
C SER A 11 6.09 -4.31 -4.59
N SER A 12 6.29 -5.60 -4.83
CA SER A 12 6.30 -6.19 -6.17
C SER A 12 4.91 -6.20 -6.81
N THR A 13 3.86 -6.43 -6.01
CA THR A 13 2.45 -6.37 -6.45
C THR A 13 1.91 -4.94 -6.51
N MET A 14 2.66 -3.97 -6.00
CA MET A 14 2.23 -2.61 -5.69
C MET A 14 1.06 -2.53 -4.68
N MET A 15 0.76 -3.59 -3.93
CA MET A 15 -0.18 -3.54 -2.83
C MET A 15 0.26 -2.54 -1.76
N ASN A 16 1.56 -2.48 -1.44
CA ASN A 16 2.08 -1.50 -0.48
C ASN A 16 1.69 -0.07 -0.88
N LYS A 17 1.83 0.28 -2.17
CA LYS A 17 1.42 1.58 -2.69
C LYS A 17 -0.10 1.76 -2.69
N GLY A 18 -0.84 0.69 -2.88
CA GLY A 18 -2.30 0.68 -2.74
C GLY A 18 -2.75 1.00 -1.30
N LEU A 19 -2.12 0.38 -0.30
CA LEU A 19 -2.39 0.67 1.12
C LEU A 19 -2.04 2.13 1.47
N GLU A 20 -0.91 2.65 0.99
CA GLU A 20 -0.53 4.05 1.18
C GLU A 20 -1.54 5.04 0.59
N ILE A 21 -2.21 4.70 -0.52
CA ILE A 21 -3.30 5.53 -1.08
C ILE A 21 -4.51 5.56 -0.14
N ILE A 22 -4.89 4.41 0.43
CA ILE A 22 -5.97 4.32 1.43
C ILE A 22 -5.61 5.16 2.66
N GLU A 23 -4.38 5.01 3.17
CA GLU A 23 -3.86 5.77 4.30
C GLU A 23 -3.89 7.28 4.03
N ALA A 24 -3.39 7.71 2.88
CA ALA A 24 -3.36 9.13 2.51
C ALA A 24 -4.78 9.72 2.42
N LYS A 25 -5.74 8.98 1.83
CA LYS A 25 -7.14 9.40 1.79
C LYS A 25 -7.72 9.61 3.19
N LEU A 26 -7.48 8.65 4.09
CA LEU A 26 -8.04 8.68 5.45
C LEU A 26 -7.35 9.72 6.35
N LEU A 27 -6.02 9.75 6.36
CA LEU A 27 -5.24 10.63 7.23
C LEU A 27 -5.36 12.11 6.85
N PHE A 28 -5.43 12.41 5.56
CA PHE A 28 -5.47 13.78 5.06
C PHE A 28 -6.86 14.22 4.58
N ASN A 29 -7.86 13.32 4.63
CA ASN A 29 -9.22 13.57 4.13
C ASN A 29 -9.21 14.12 2.69
N ILE A 30 -8.43 13.52 1.81
CA ILE A 30 -8.27 13.92 0.41
C ILE A 30 -9.15 13.02 -0.46
N ASN A 31 -9.80 13.59 -1.48
CA ASN A 31 -10.52 12.81 -2.48
C ASN A 31 -9.54 11.90 -3.22
N ILE A 32 -9.93 10.64 -3.45
CA ILE A 32 -9.12 9.63 -4.12
C ILE A 32 -8.64 10.07 -5.52
N ASP A 33 -9.42 10.88 -6.23
CA ASP A 33 -9.06 11.40 -7.54
C ASP A 33 -7.86 12.36 -7.51
N ASN A 34 -7.61 12.97 -6.37
CA ASN A 34 -6.46 13.84 -6.12
C ASN A 34 -5.22 13.09 -5.63
N ILE A 35 -5.32 11.75 -5.42
CA ILE A 35 -4.19 10.92 -5.02
C ILE A 35 -3.74 10.09 -6.21
N LYS A 36 -2.49 10.29 -6.66
CA LYS A 36 -1.91 9.57 -7.79
C LYS A 36 -0.61 8.90 -7.37
N ALA A 37 -0.43 7.64 -7.77
CA ALA A 37 0.86 6.98 -7.65
C ALA A 37 1.63 7.05 -8.97
N LEU A 38 2.93 7.24 -8.87
CA LEU A 38 3.86 7.20 -9.99
C LEU A 38 4.95 6.16 -9.71
N ILE A 39 5.38 5.48 -10.75
CA ILE A 39 6.54 4.61 -10.69
C ILE A 39 7.78 5.47 -10.92
N HIS A 40 8.68 5.52 -9.95
CA HIS A 40 9.95 6.24 -10.00
C HIS A 40 11.10 5.27 -9.70
N ARG A 41 11.76 4.78 -10.75
CA ARG A 41 12.76 3.71 -10.65
C ARG A 41 14.00 4.09 -9.86
N GLN A 42 14.37 5.37 -9.90
CA GLN A 42 15.53 5.89 -9.17
C GLN A 42 15.29 5.99 -7.65
N SER A 43 14.01 5.97 -7.22
CA SER A 43 13.61 5.97 -5.80
C SER A 43 14.26 7.10 -4.97
N LYS A 44 14.36 8.29 -5.54
CA LYS A 44 14.91 9.49 -4.89
C LYS A 44 13.83 10.48 -4.50
N ILE A 45 12.74 10.51 -5.27
CA ILE A 45 11.57 11.35 -4.99
C ILE A 45 10.49 10.44 -4.42
N HIS A 46 9.99 10.78 -3.23
CA HIS A 46 9.06 9.95 -2.49
C HIS A 46 7.64 10.50 -2.48
N ALA A 47 7.48 11.81 -2.60
CA ALA A 47 6.17 12.46 -2.67
C ALA A 47 6.22 13.76 -3.47
N PHE A 48 5.07 14.09 -4.07
CA PHE A 48 4.76 15.39 -4.63
C PHE A 48 3.50 15.94 -3.98
N ILE A 49 3.48 17.24 -3.77
CA ILE A 49 2.28 18.00 -3.41
C ILE A 49 2.08 19.05 -4.50
N GLU A 50 0.98 18.92 -5.23
CA GLU A 50 0.55 19.89 -6.23
C GLU A 50 -0.51 20.81 -5.62
N PHE A 51 -0.26 22.11 -5.67
CA PHE A 51 -1.18 23.15 -5.20
C PHE A 51 -2.12 23.60 -6.31
N PHE A 52 -3.21 24.28 -5.93
CA PHE A 52 -4.22 24.78 -6.88
C PHE A 52 -3.67 25.80 -7.89
N ASP A 53 -2.57 26.47 -7.58
CA ASP A 53 -1.87 27.39 -8.48
C ASP A 53 -0.90 26.70 -9.45
N GLY A 54 -0.80 25.37 -9.39
CA GLY A 54 0.12 24.56 -10.19
C GLY A 54 1.53 24.46 -9.63
N THR A 55 1.80 25.06 -8.45
CA THR A 55 3.09 24.89 -7.78
C THR A 55 3.23 23.47 -7.28
N ILE A 56 4.41 22.85 -7.50
CA ILE A 56 4.71 21.50 -7.03
C ILE A 56 5.86 21.53 -6.02
N ILE A 57 5.63 20.96 -4.84
CA ILE A 57 6.67 20.68 -3.85
C ILE A 57 6.97 19.20 -3.88
N SER A 58 8.25 18.83 -3.91
CA SER A 58 8.71 17.46 -3.87
C SER A 58 9.49 17.14 -2.59
N HIS A 59 9.21 15.97 -2.01
CA HIS A 59 10.03 15.40 -0.96
C HIS A 59 11.06 14.45 -1.57
N MET A 60 12.34 14.79 -1.42
CA MET A 60 13.45 14.05 -2.00
C MET A 60 14.43 13.64 -0.90
N SER A 61 14.85 12.38 -0.90
CA SER A 61 15.90 11.88 -0.01
C SER A 61 16.53 10.60 -0.57
N ASN A 62 17.64 10.17 0.01
CA ASN A 62 18.09 8.80 -0.20
C ASN A 62 17.06 7.81 0.33
N PRO A 63 16.91 6.62 -0.30
CA PRO A 63 15.97 5.60 0.14
C PRO A 63 16.48 4.90 1.41
N ASP A 64 16.37 5.58 2.55
CA ASP A 64 16.75 5.10 3.88
C ASP A 64 15.66 5.50 4.90
N MET A 65 15.02 4.50 5.49
CA MET A 65 13.96 4.68 6.49
C MET A 65 14.44 5.37 7.78
N LYS A 66 15.75 5.43 8.04
CA LYS A 66 16.27 6.19 9.18
C LYS A 66 15.93 7.68 9.08
N ILE A 67 15.84 8.22 7.84
CA ILE A 67 15.54 9.65 7.63
C ILE A 67 14.13 10.00 8.12
N PRO A 68 13.04 9.39 7.62
CA PRO A 68 11.69 9.73 8.09
C PRO A 68 11.45 9.30 9.54
N ILE A 69 12.02 8.20 10.01
CA ILE A 69 11.88 7.74 11.39
C ILE A 69 12.54 8.72 12.35
N SER A 70 13.79 9.15 12.08
CA SER A 70 14.46 10.14 12.93
C SER A 70 13.68 11.45 13.00
N TYR A 71 13.17 11.93 11.86
CA TYR A 71 12.36 13.14 11.83
C TYR A 71 11.05 13.01 12.60
N ALA A 72 10.38 11.86 12.51
CA ALA A 72 9.16 11.61 13.28
C ALA A 72 9.40 11.62 14.79
N ILE A 73 10.56 11.13 15.25
CA ILE A 73 10.94 11.12 16.68
C ILE A 73 11.33 12.50 17.17
N THR A 74 12.01 13.30 16.33
CA THR A 74 12.57 14.60 16.74
C THR A 74 11.74 15.80 16.30
N TYR A 75 10.57 15.57 15.68
CA TYR A 75 9.72 16.64 15.16
C TYR A 75 9.53 17.79 16.18
N PRO A 76 9.63 19.06 15.74
CA PRO A 76 9.87 19.55 14.37
C PRO A 76 11.36 19.66 13.98
N GLU A 77 12.26 19.24 14.81
CA GLU A 77 13.71 19.37 14.65
C GLU A 77 14.23 18.34 13.62
N ARG A 78 15.21 18.78 12.80
CA ARG A 78 15.92 17.86 11.88
C ARG A 78 17.34 17.65 12.40
N ILE A 79 17.62 16.43 12.84
CA ILE A 79 18.95 16.07 13.32
C ILE A 79 19.89 15.76 12.15
N TYR A 80 21.18 16.11 12.34
CA TYR A 80 22.21 15.77 11.36
C TYR A 80 22.34 14.24 11.24
N ASN A 81 22.35 13.75 10.01
CA ASN A 81 22.75 12.38 9.69
C ASN A 81 23.86 12.40 8.62
N SER A 82 24.74 11.40 8.63
CA SER A 82 25.88 11.29 7.72
C SER A 82 25.50 10.74 6.34
N ILE A 83 24.20 10.68 5.99
CA ILE A 83 23.74 10.16 4.70
C ILE A 83 23.99 11.22 3.63
N SER A 84 24.88 10.87 2.69
CA SER A 84 25.27 11.78 1.58
C SER A 84 24.12 12.03 0.60
N ASN A 85 23.94 13.28 0.18
CA ASN A 85 22.89 13.73 -0.73
C ASN A 85 23.45 14.03 -2.13
N GLY A 86 24.27 13.15 -2.69
CA GLY A 86 24.97 13.35 -3.97
C GLY A 86 24.11 13.28 -5.26
N PHE A 87 22.77 13.44 -5.19
CA PHE A 87 21.87 13.19 -6.34
C PHE A 87 21.33 14.45 -7.05
N LEU A 88 21.82 15.64 -6.72
CA LEU A 88 21.31 16.90 -7.31
C LEU A 88 21.50 17.02 -8.84
N TYR A 89 22.31 16.17 -9.42
CA TYR A 89 22.62 16.18 -10.86
C TYR A 89 22.03 14.99 -11.62
N ASP A 90 21.23 14.14 -10.93
CA ASP A 90 20.60 12.99 -11.55
C ASP A 90 19.38 13.42 -12.39
N SER A 91 19.11 12.68 -13.43
CA SER A 91 17.84 12.78 -14.15
C SER A 91 16.80 11.89 -13.47
N PHE A 92 15.55 12.37 -13.41
CA PHE A 92 14.43 11.64 -12.83
C PHE A 92 13.41 11.29 -13.89
N SER A 93 12.88 10.06 -13.80
CA SER A 93 11.82 9.60 -14.69
C SER A 93 10.62 9.11 -13.88
N PHE A 94 9.44 9.32 -14.44
CA PHE A 94 8.17 8.94 -13.82
C PHE A 94 7.29 8.25 -14.85
N GLU A 95 6.64 7.17 -14.44
CA GLU A 95 5.71 6.41 -15.25
C GLU A 95 4.38 6.29 -14.50
N THR A 96 3.27 6.28 -15.20
CA THR A 96 1.97 5.95 -14.61
C THR A 96 1.89 4.45 -14.32
N VAL A 97 1.08 4.07 -13.31
CA VAL A 97 0.88 2.66 -12.98
C VAL A 97 0.05 1.97 -14.07
N PRO A 98 0.60 0.98 -14.81
CA PRO A 98 -0.15 0.30 -15.87
C PRO A 98 -1.32 -0.53 -15.29
N HIS A 99 -2.50 -0.39 -15.89
CA HIS A 99 -3.73 -1.06 -15.44
C HIS A 99 -3.64 -2.59 -15.44
N ASN A 100 -3.00 -3.14 -16.45
CA ASN A 100 -2.93 -4.59 -16.66
C ASN A 100 -1.78 -5.29 -15.93
N LYS A 101 -0.91 -4.53 -15.24
CA LYS A 101 0.31 -5.09 -14.66
C LYS A 101 0.25 -5.25 -13.13
N PHE A 102 -0.51 -4.42 -12.45
CA PHE A 102 -0.56 -4.35 -11.00
C PHE A 102 -2.00 -4.42 -10.47
N PRO A 103 -2.68 -5.58 -10.58
CA PRO A 103 -4.08 -5.70 -10.16
C PRO A 103 -4.29 -5.35 -8.68
N CYS A 104 -3.37 -5.75 -7.78
CA CYS A 104 -3.48 -5.41 -6.36
C CYS A 104 -3.56 -3.90 -6.08
N TYR A 105 -2.81 -3.08 -6.83
CA TYR A 105 -2.87 -1.63 -6.74
C TYR A 105 -4.26 -1.10 -7.12
N TRP A 106 -4.85 -1.64 -8.19
CA TRP A 106 -6.15 -1.18 -8.67
C TRP A 106 -7.30 -1.66 -7.78
N LEU A 107 -7.20 -2.87 -7.20
CA LEU A 107 -8.11 -3.32 -6.16
C LEU A 107 -8.10 -2.37 -4.95
N ALA A 108 -6.91 -1.99 -4.47
CA ALA A 108 -6.77 -1.05 -3.37
C ALA A 108 -7.34 0.35 -3.71
N ARG A 109 -7.18 0.81 -4.95
CA ARG A 109 -7.76 2.07 -5.39
C ARG A 109 -9.29 2.03 -5.39
N ASN A 110 -9.89 0.94 -5.89
CA ASN A 110 -11.35 0.72 -5.84
C ASN A 110 -11.85 0.67 -4.40
N VAL A 111 -11.16 -0.06 -3.54
CA VAL A 111 -11.45 -0.12 -2.10
C VAL A 111 -11.39 1.26 -1.44
N ALA A 112 -10.40 2.07 -1.79
CA ALA A 112 -10.31 3.44 -1.29
C ALA A 112 -11.50 4.30 -1.73
N GLU A 113 -12.08 4.07 -2.91
CA GLU A 113 -13.26 4.78 -3.40
C GLU A 113 -14.52 4.36 -2.63
N ILE A 114 -14.74 3.05 -2.46
CA ILE A 114 -15.90 2.47 -1.76
C ILE A 114 -15.89 2.89 -0.28
N GLY A 115 -14.77 2.74 0.41
CA GLY A 115 -14.65 3.06 1.83
C GLY A 115 -15.21 1.97 2.75
N GLN A 116 -15.77 2.36 3.91
CA GLN A 116 -16.28 1.45 4.94
C GLN A 116 -15.23 0.41 5.39
N ASN A 117 -15.60 -0.87 5.57
CA ASN A 117 -14.69 -1.94 5.97
C ASN A 117 -13.89 -2.55 4.79
N THR A 118 -14.05 -2.05 3.56
CA THR A 118 -13.37 -2.66 2.39
C THR A 118 -11.85 -2.62 2.47
N GLY A 119 -11.28 -1.59 3.11
CA GLY A 119 -9.84 -1.50 3.39
C GLY A 119 -9.35 -2.59 4.35
N LEU A 120 -10.16 -2.90 5.38
CA LEU A 120 -9.90 -4.00 6.30
C LEU A 120 -9.94 -5.35 5.57
N ILE A 121 -10.97 -5.57 4.75
CA ILE A 121 -11.13 -6.79 3.95
C ILE A 121 -9.91 -7.00 3.04
N LEU A 122 -9.54 -5.98 2.28
CA LEU A 122 -8.37 -6.00 1.39
C LEU A 122 -7.09 -6.36 2.15
N ASN A 123 -6.82 -5.68 3.27
CA ASN A 123 -5.60 -5.89 4.05
C ASN A 123 -5.54 -7.31 4.64
N ALA A 124 -6.63 -7.78 5.27
CA ALA A 124 -6.68 -9.11 5.86
C ALA A 124 -6.52 -10.21 4.79
N ALA A 125 -7.19 -10.08 3.65
CA ALA A 125 -7.05 -11.00 2.53
C ALA A 125 -5.63 -10.99 1.95
N ASN A 126 -5.03 -9.81 1.78
CA ASN A 126 -3.66 -9.68 1.28
C ASN A 126 -2.65 -10.36 2.21
N GLU A 127 -2.74 -10.12 3.53
CA GLU A 127 -1.80 -10.72 4.48
C GLU A 127 -1.83 -12.24 4.44
N ILE A 128 -3.01 -12.85 4.38
CA ILE A 128 -3.16 -14.31 4.29
C ILE A 128 -2.67 -14.82 2.93
N SER A 129 -2.99 -14.14 1.83
CA SER A 129 -2.52 -14.53 0.50
C SER A 129 -1.00 -14.50 0.40
N VAL A 130 -0.37 -13.45 0.94
CA VAL A 130 1.10 -13.33 0.97
C VAL A 130 1.74 -14.39 1.87
N GLU A 131 1.12 -14.72 3.02
CA GLU A 131 1.55 -15.81 3.90
C GLU A 131 1.60 -17.14 3.11
N TYR A 132 0.52 -17.51 2.43
CA TYR A 132 0.43 -18.74 1.64
C TYR A 132 1.37 -18.75 0.44
N PHE A 133 1.57 -17.61 -0.22
CA PHE A 133 2.57 -17.48 -1.28
C PHE A 133 4.00 -17.69 -0.76
N LEU A 134 4.35 -17.10 0.39
CA LEU A 134 5.69 -17.26 0.99
C LEU A 134 5.96 -18.67 1.53
N GLU A 135 4.91 -19.46 1.73
CA GLU A 135 4.97 -20.88 2.06
C GLU A 135 4.91 -21.80 0.81
N ASP A 136 5.03 -21.22 -0.39
CA ASP A 136 4.96 -21.94 -1.69
C ASP A 136 3.65 -22.72 -1.91
N LYS A 137 2.55 -22.29 -1.27
CA LYS A 137 1.24 -22.95 -1.35
C LYS A 137 0.36 -22.44 -2.48
N ILE A 138 0.49 -21.16 -2.84
CA ILE A 138 -0.20 -20.55 -3.99
C ILE A 138 0.80 -19.81 -4.87
N SER A 139 0.41 -19.54 -6.12
CA SER A 139 1.25 -18.78 -7.05
C SER A 139 1.19 -17.27 -6.79
N TYR A 140 2.17 -16.53 -7.32
CA TYR A 140 2.18 -15.06 -7.24
C TYR A 140 0.93 -14.43 -7.87
N LEU A 141 0.43 -15.01 -8.95
CA LEU A 141 -0.76 -14.51 -9.66
C LEU A 141 -2.06 -14.84 -8.94
N ASP A 142 -2.06 -15.76 -7.98
CA ASP A 142 -3.23 -16.07 -7.17
C ASP A 142 -3.49 -15.01 -6.10
N ILE A 143 -2.46 -14.25 -5.69
CA ILE A 143 -2.61 -13.19 -4.67
C ILE A 143 -3.74 -12.21 -5.03
N PRO A 144 -3.74 -11.53 -6.19
CA PRO A 144 -4.83 -10.63 -6.53
C PRO A 144 -6.18 -11.34 -6.68
N ASN A 145 -6.20 -12.57 -7.21
CA ASN A 145 -7.44 -13.32 -7.41
C ASN A 145 -8.11 -13.68 -6.07
N VAL A 146 -7.34 -14.12 -5.08
CA VAL A 146 -7.85 -14.41 -3.73
C VAL A 146 -8.42 -13.14 -3.10
N ILE A 147 -7.73 -12.00 -3.22
CA ILE A 147 -8.18 -10.74 -2.66
C ILE A 147 -9.51 -10.30 -3.32
N GLU A 148 -9.60 -10.40 -4.64
CA GLU A 148 -10.80 -10.06 -5.41
C GLU A 148 -11.99 -10.94 -5.00
N ASP A 149 -11.81 -12.26 -4.96
CA ASP A 149 -12.84 -13.21 -4.50
C ASP A 149 -13.37 -12.88 -3.09
N ILE A 150 -12.48 -12.52 -2.17
CA ILE A 150 -12.87 -12.16 -0.79
C ILE A 150 -13.61 -10.82 -0.76
N LEU A 151 -13.17 -9.83 -1.52
CA LEU A 151 -13.87 -8.55 -1.64
C LEU A 151 -15.29 -8.71 -2.20
N GLU A 152 -15.47 -9.57 -3.21
CA GLU A 152 -16.77 -9.83 -3.84
C GLU A 152 -17.74 -10.58 -2.92
N THR A 153 -17.23 -11.48 -2.09
CA THR A 153 -18.07 -12.35 -1.24
C THR A 153 -18.33 -11.80 0.16
N SER A 154 -17.53 -10.84 0.61
CA SER A 154 -17.64 -10.26 1.94
C SER A 154 -18.72 -9.19 2.03
N LYS A 155 -19.35 -9.07 3.19
CA LYS A 155 -20.32 -8.00 3.45
C LYS A 155 -19.60 -6.68 3.69
N ILE A 156 -20.06 -5.65 3.02
CA ILE A 156 -19.60 -4.28 3.25
C ILE A 156 -20.46 -3.68 4.36
N VAL A 157 -19.81 -3.27 5.46
CA VAL A 157 -20.46 -2.72 6.66
C VAL A 157 -19.65 -1.56 7.23
N GLU A 158 -20.31 -0.69 7.98
CA GLU A 158 -19.63 0.29 8.82
C GLU A 158 -19.39 -0.31 10.21
N HIS A 159 -18.28 0.06 10.82
CA HIS A 159 -17.93 -0.35 12.17
C HIS A 159 -17.93 0.87 13.11
N ASP A 160 -18.64 0.76 14.22
CA ASP A 160 -18.81 1.84 15.18
C ASP A 160 -17.74 1.82 16.30
N ASN A 161 -17.01 0.72 16.43
CA ASN A 161 -16.03 0.54 17.49
C ASN A 161 -14.90 -0.42 17.10
N ILE A 162 -13.82 -0.41 17.90
CA ILE A 162 -12.61 -1.18 17.64
C ILE A 162 -12.85 -2.69 17.76
N ASP A 163 -13.71 -3.13 18.68
CA ASP A 163 -13.94 -4.57 18.90
C ASP A 163 -14.56 -5.21 17.65
N THR A 164 -15.56 -4.55 17.04
CA THR A 164 -16.18 -5.02 15.80
C THR A 164 -15.21 -5.01 14.61
N ILE A 165 -14.24 -4.08 14.57
CA ILE A 165 -13.18 -4.06 13.58
C ILE A 165 -12.28 -5.28 13.74
N VAL A 166 -11.84 -5.58 14.97
CA VAL A 166 -10.98 -6.75 15.27
C VAL A 166 -11.70 -8.06 14.97
N GLU A 167 -12.98 -8.18 15.36
CA GLU A 167 -13.78 -9.36 15.04
C GLU A 167 -13.92 -9.58 13.53
N ASN A 168 -14.20 -8.53 12.77
CA ASN A 168 -14.31 -8.62 11.32
C ASN A 168 -12.97 -8.96 10.66
N ASP A 169 -11.84 -8.39 11.11
CA ASP A 169 -10.49 -8.78 10.63
C ASP A 169 -10.26 -10.29 10.81
N LEU A 170 -10.54 -10.82 11.99
CA LEU A 170 -10.40 -12.25 12.29
C LEU A 170 -11.30 -13.12 11.40
N GLU A 171 -12.54 -12.70 11.17
CA GLU A 171 -13.49 -13.37 10.29
C GLU A 171 -12.96 -13.42 8.85
N ILE A 172 -12.54 -12.28 8.30
CA ILE A 172 -12.01 -12.20 6.93
C ILE A 172 -10.74 -13.05 6.78
N ARG A 173 -9.84 -13.04 7.75
CA ARG A 173 -8.67 -13.93 7.75
C ARG A 173 -9.04 -15.40 7.70
N LYS A 174 -10.06 -15.80 8.44
CA LYS A 174 -10.57 -17.18 8.41
C LYS A 174 -11.19 -17.51 7.05
N LEU A 175 -12.08 -16.66 6.54
CA LEU A 175 -12.69 -16.83 5.22
C LEU A 175 -11.65 -16.95 4.12
N THR A 176 -10.60 -16.12 4.16
CA THR A 176 -9.51 -16.17 3.18
C THR A 176 -8.76 -17.51 3.23
N ARG A 177 -8.45 -18.02 4.43
CA ARG A 177 -7.80 -19.35 4.57
C ARG A 177 -8.68 -20.47 4.04
N ASP A 178 -9.98 -20.42 4.31
CA ASP A 178 -10.92 -21.43 3.85
C ASP A 178 -11.11 -21.38 2.34
N LEU A 179 -11.20 -20.18 1.75
CA LEU A 179 -11.24 -20.00 0.30
C LEU A 179 -9.98 -20.56 -0.37
N ILE A 180 -8.79 -20.22 0.13
CA ILE A 180 -7.53 -20.74 -0.44
C ILE A 180 -7.51 -22.25 -0.43
N LYS A 181 -7.88 -22.89 0.68
CA LYS A 181 -7.92 -24.37 0.78
C LYS A 181 -8.89 -25.02 -0.17
N THR A 182 -9.99 -24.37 -0.50
CA THR A 182 -11.07 -24.97 -1.33
C THR A 182 -10.91 -24.68 -2.82
N LYS A 183 -10.29 -23.56 -3.20
CA LYS A 183 -10.24 -23.10 -4.59
C LYS A 183 -8.83 -23.04 -5.18
N TYR A 184 -7.79 -22.88 -4.35
CA TYR A 184 -6.42 -22.60 -4.81
C TYR A 184 -5.40 -23.68 -4.43
N LEU A 185 -5.73 -24.62 -3.52
CA LEU A 185 -4.94 -25.81 -3.20
C LEU A 185 -5.57 -27.06 -3.78
#